data_662f7567056b9bbce7220bbfef7f7b86
#
_entry.id   662f7567056b9bbce7220bbfef7f7b86
#
_cell.length_a   1.000
_cell.length_b   1.000
_cell.length_c   1.000
_cell.angle_alpha   90.00
_cell.angle_beta   90.00
_cell.angle_gamma   90.00
#
_symmetry.space_group_name_H-M   'P 1'
#
loop_
_entity.id
_entity.type
_entity.pdbx_description
1 polymer ?
#
loop_
_entity_poly.entity_id
_entity_poly.type
_entity_poly.pdbx_seq_one_letter_code
_entity_poly.pdbx_strand_id
1 'polypeptide(L)'
;MTHAHIPRRWYENAVFYQILVGVFNDTEGRGIGTLKGIAEKLDYLQWLGIDCLWLSPFYASPLRDDGYDIADYRAVHPDYGTMEDFEDLIAAVHARGMKLITDLALNHTSMDHHWFQESRKDPHGRYGDYYVWGDDPHRYPEIRIIFTDAETSNWSFDEVRGQYYFHRFYKEQPDLNYDNPDVHEEVLSLIDFWMDKGLDGFRLDAIPYLYERDGLGGESLPETLEFIEKLRAHMDKHYPDAFMVAEANQPPAETREYFGDGDRVHMVFNFPLMPRL
;
A
#
# COMPACT_ATOMS: atom_id res chain seq x y z
N MET A 1 12.75 30.65 28.85
CA MET A 1 12.93 29.43 28.06
C MET A 1 12.28 29.70 26.70
N THR A 2 13.06 29.97 25.68
CA THR A 2 12.57 30.17 24.33
C THR A 2 12.22 28.76 23.78
N HIS A 3 10.93 28.48 23.68
CA HIS A 3 10.48 27.31 22.94
C HIS A 3 11.00 27.43 21.50
N ALA A 4 11.95 26.59 21.13
CA ALA A 4 12.35 26.46 19.73
C ALA A 4 11.08 26.20 18.94
N HIS A 5 10.80 27.03 17.95
CA HIS A 5 9.67 26.83 17.04
C HIS A 5 10.03 25.64 16.15
N ILE A 6 9.58 24.45 16.52
CA ILE A 6 9.67 23.28 15.64
C ILE A 6 8.77 23.61 14.44
N PRO A 7 9.30 23.69 13.22
CA PRO A 7 8.47 23.95 12.06
C PRO A 7 7.42 22.84 11.96
N ARG A 8 6.14 23.21 11.88
CA ARG A 8 5.05 22.25 11.71
C ARG A 8 5.23 21.57 10.36
N ARG A 9 5.16 20.26 10.36
CA ARG A 9 5.14 19.48 9.13
C ARG A 9 3.78 19.63 8.46
N TRP A 10 3.73 19.63 7.13
CA TRP A 10 2.52 19.94 6.36
C TRP A 10 1.32 19.06 6.73
N TYR A 11 1.56 17.79 7.06
CA TYR A 11 0.52 16.80 7.35
C TYR A 11 -0.09 16.92 8.78
N GLU A 12 0.52 17.64 9.71
CA GLU A 12 0.05 17.72 11.10
C GLU A 12 -1.33 18.38 11.26
N ASN A 13 -1.72 19.25 10.32
CA ASN A 13 -3.02 19.92 10.31
C ASN A 13 -3.78 19.71 9.00
N ALA A 14 -3.30 18.82 8.12
CA ALA A 14 -3.89 18.60 6.82
C ALA A 14 -5.21 17.83 6.92
N VAL A 15 -6.17 18.24 6.13
CA VAL A 15 -7.42 17.50 5.88
C VAL A 15 -7.21 16.61 4.67
N PHE A 16 -7.24 15.31 4.89
CA PHE A 16 -7.11 14.30 3.83
C PHE A 16 -8.48 13.91 3.30
N TYR A 17 -8.57 13.74 1.98
CA TYR A 17 -9.77 13.27 1.32
C TYR A 17 -9.45 12.03 0.45
N GLN A 18 -10.01 10.89 0.84
CA GLN A 18 -9.84 9.65 0.10
C GLN A 18 -10.70 9.66 -1.17
N ILE A 19 -10.12 9.21 -2.27
CA ILE A 19 -10.78 9.10 -3.58
C ILE A 19 -10.60 7.69 -4.13
N LEU A 20 -11.70 6.99 -4.31
CA LEU A 20 -11.75 5.79 -5.13
C LEU A 20 -11.95 6.23 -6.58
N VAL A 21 -10.90 6.13 -7.39
CA VAL A 21 -10.82 6.74 -8.73
C VAL A 21 -11.98 6.32 -9.61
N GLY A 22 -12.27 5.01 -9.68
CA GLY A 22 -13.27 4.44 -10.56
C GLY A 22 -14.72 4.88 -10.32
N VAL A 23 -15.03 5.48 -9.14
CA VAL A 23 -16.39 5.89 -8.79
C VAL A 23 -16.54 7.38 -8.52
N PHE A 24 -15.46 8.17 -8.58
CA PHE A 24 -15.48 9.56 -8.14
C PHE A 24 -16.12 10.51 -9.15
N ASN A 25 -15.64 10.53 -10.40
CA ASN A 25 -16.18 11.41 -11.42
C ASN A 25 -15.98 10.82 -12.83
N ASP A 26 -17.08 10.43 -13.46
CA ASP A 26 -17.13 9.94 -14.84
C ASP A 26 -17.38 11.11 -15.80
N THR A 27 -16.35 11.53 -16.52
CA THR A 27 -16.43 12.66 -17.48
C THR A 27 -16.83 12.24 -18.89
N GLU A 28 -16.81 10.94 -19.17
CA GLU A 28 -17.03 10.38 -20.50
C GLU A 28 -18.35 9.61 -20.62
N GLY A 29 -19.09 9.44 -19.51
CA GLY A 29 -20.35 8.71 -19.49
C GLY A 29 -20.18 7.19 -19.67
N ARG A 30 -19.00 6.65 -19.31
CA ARG A 30 -18.68 5.22 -19.41
C ARG A 30 -19.09 4.41 -18.17
N GLY A 31 -19.56 5.07 -17.11
CA GLY A 31 -19.86 4.47 -15.82
C GLY A 31 -18.61 4.26 -14.95
N ILE A 32 -17.47 4.82 -15.34
CA ILE A 32 -16.17 4.67 -14.64
C ILE A 32 -15.54 6.06 -14.51
N GLY A 33 -15.14 6.40 -13.27
CA GLY A 33 -14.36 7.60 -12.97
C GLY A 33 -12.91 7.51 -13.46
N THR A 34 -12.27 8.65 -13.68
CA THR A 34 -10.93 8.75 -14.23
C THR A 34 -10.05 9.74 -13.47
N LEU A 35 -8.72 9.69 -13.68
CA LEU A 35 -7.78 10.69 -13.16
C LEU A 35 -8.10 12.10 -13.69
N LYS A 36 -8.53 12.22 -14.96
CA LYS A 36 -9.04 13.47 -15.52
C LYS A 36 -10.30 13.95 -14.80
N GLY A 37 -11.17 13.02 -14.45
CA GLY A 37 -12.37 13.33 -13.67
C GLY A 37 -12.04 13.92 -12.31
N ILE A 38 -10.98 13.44 -11.65
CA ILE A 38 -10.49 14.03 -10.39
C ILE A 38 -9.96 15.44 -10.65
N ALA A 39 -9.16 15.63 -11.71
CA ALA A 39 -8.60 16.93 -12.06
C ALA A 39 -9.68 18.00 -12.27
N GLU A 40 -10.82 17.66 -12.89
CA GLU A 40 -11.97 18.56 -13.05
C GLU A 40 -12.65 18.98 -11.74
N LYS A 41 -12.45 18.21 -10.65
CA LYS A 41 -13.05 18.50 -9.33
C LYS A 41 -12.09 19.17 -8.34
N LEU A 42 -10.87 19.49 -8.74
CA LEU A 42 -9.87 20.06 -7.85
C LEU A 42 -10.28 21.40 -7.25
N ASP A 43 -10.98 22.27 -8.02
CA ASP A 43 -11.47 23.54 -7.51
C ASP A 43 -12.56 23.34 -6.43
N TYR A 44 -13.41 22.32 -6.58
CA TYR A 44 -14.39 21.94 -5.57
C TYR A 44 -13.69 21.41 -4.31
N LEU A 45 -12.70 20.53 -4.46
CA LEU A 45 -11.96 19.95 -3.34
C LEU A 45 -11.18 21.02 -2.58
N GLN A 46 -10.55 21.96 -3.28
CA GLN A 46 -9.87 23.10 -2.67
C GLN A 46 -10.87 24.01 -1.92
N TRP A 47 -12.04 24.30 -2.53
CA TRP A 47 -13.10 25.08 -1.88
C TRP A 47 -13.64 24.36 -0.62
N LEU A 48 -13.70 23.02 -0.63
CA LEU A 48 -14.11 22.22 0.53
C LEU A 48 -13.08 22.27 1.67
N GLY A 49 -11.87 22.79 1.42
CA GLY A 49 -10.80 22.90 2.41
C GLY A 49 -9.94 21.66 2.54
N ILE A 50 -9.82 20.87 1.46
CA ILE A 50 -8.96 19.69 1.42
C ILE A 50 -7.52 20.13 1.18
N ASP A 51 -6.61 19.61 1.99
CA ASP A 51 -5.18 19.88 1.89
C ASP A 51 -4.43 18.77 1.15
N CYS A 52 -4.91 17.54 1.26
CA CYS A 52 -4.26 16.37 0.66
C CYS A 52 -5.28 15.40 0.09
N LEU A 53 -5.09 15.02 -1.17
CA LEU A 53 -5.83 13.92 -1.79
C LEU A 53 -5.14 12.59 -1.47
N TRP A 54 -5.91 11.59 -1.13
CA TRP A 54 -5.46 10.22 -1.00
C TRP A 54 -6.18 9.37 -2.05
N LEU A 55 -5.44 8.93 -3.07
CA LEU A 55 -5.97 8.00 -4.06
C LEU A 55 -5.91 6.58 -3.52
N SER A 56 -7.07 5.90 -3.47
CA SER A 56 -7.11 4.43 -3.37
C SER A 56 -6.38 3.82 -4.57
N PRO A 57 -5.99 2.53 -4.53
CA PRO A 57 -5.16 1.94 -5.57
C PRO A 57 -5.70 2.23 -6.98
N PHE A 58 -4.86 2.82 -7.81
CA PHE A 58 -5.19 3.18 -9.21
C PHE A 58 -4.24 2.49 -10.22
N TYR A 59 -3.41 1.60 -9.71
CA TYR A 59 -2.45 0.81 -10.49
C TYR A 59 -3.14 -0.19 -11.39
N ALA A 60 -2.41 -0.74 -12.37
CA ALA A 60 -2.92 -1.85 -13.18
C ALA A 60 -3.28 -3.03 -12.29
N SER A 61 -4.53 -3.45 -12.36
CA SER A 61 -5.13 -4.47 -11.52
C SER A 61 -6.27 -5.16 -12.27
N PRO A 62 -6.55 -6.44 -12.04
CA PRO A 62 -7.78 -7.09 -12.48
C PRO A 62 -9.03 -6.66 -11.69
N LEU A 63 -8.87 -5.81 -10.65
CA LEU A 63 -9.94 -5.25 -9.82
C LEU A 63 -10.79 -6.30 -9.08
N ARG A 64 -10.20 -7.44 -8.72
CA ARG A 64 -10.89 -8.46 -7.91
C ARG A 64 -11.10 -8.02 -6.47
N ASP A 65 -10.25 -7.09 -6.01
CA ASP A 65 -10.31 -6.45 -4.70
C ASP A 65 -10.13 -4.92 -4.84
N ASP A 66 -10.98 -4.31 -5.68
CA ASP A 66 -11.06 -2.85 -5.89
C ASP A 66 -9.70 -2.17 -6.16
N GLY A 67 -8.72 -2.92 -6.68
CA GLY A 67 -7.39 -2.43 -7.04
C GLY A 67 -6.28 -2.78 -6.04
N TYR A 68 -6.60 -3.35 -4.87
CA TYR A 68 -5.58 -3.84 -3.93
C TYR A 68 -4.86 -5.10 -4.44
N ASP A 69 -5.42 -5.83 -5.40
CA ASP A 69 -4.76 -6.90 -6.14
C ASP A 69 -3.96 -6.33 -7.33
N ILE A 70 -2.80 -5.73 -7.02
CA ILE A 70 -1.97 -4.99 -7.98
C ILE A 70 -1.22 -5.94 -8.91
N ALA A 71 -1.43 -5.79 -10.22
CA ALA A 71 -0.76 -6.58 -11.26
C ALA A 71 0.50 -5.89 -11.84
N ASP A 72 0.56 -4.56 -11.78
CA ASP A 72 1.75 -3.76 -12.11
C ASP A 72 1.73 -2.45 -11.32
N TYR A 73 2.68 -2.31 -10.38
CA TYR A 73 2.81 -1.12 -9.55
C TYR A 73 3.27 0.13 -10.33
N ARG A 74 3.86 -0.03 -11.51
CA ARG A 74 4.41 1.09 -12.30
C ARG A 74 3.50 1.53 -13.45
N ALA A 75 2.30 0.97 -13.52
CA ALA A 75 1.31 1.31 -14.55
C ALA A 75 0.01 1.81 -13.92
N VAL A 76 -0.62 2.79 -14.55
CA VAL A 76 -1.98 3.24 -14.24
C VAL A 76 -2.98 2.23 -14.81
N HIS A 77 -4.08 1.97 -14.10
CA HIS A 77 -5.16 1.13 -14.62
C HIS A 77 -5.73 1.76 -15.92
N PRO A 78 -5.86 1.01 -17.01
CA PRO A 78 -6.21 1.56 -18.32
C PRO A 78 -7.58 2.27 -18.36
N ASP A 79 -8.53 1.84 -17.51
CA ASP A 79 -9.83 2.52 -17.42
C ASP A 79 -9.78 3.85 -16.65
N TYR A 80 -8.76 4.06 -15.82
CA TYR A 80 -8.61 5.27 -15.02
C TYR A 80 -7.81 6.35 -15.73
N GLY A 81 -7.02 5.99 -16.74
CA GLY A 81 -6.23 6.92 -17.53
C GLY A 81 -4.83 6.39 -17.86
N THR A 82 -3.94 7.31 -18.15
CA THR A 82 -2.55 7.07 -18.53
C THR A 82 -1.59 7.61 -17.45
N MET A 83 -0.31 7.31 -17.60
CA MET A 83 0.73 7.91 -16.75
C MET A 83 0.82 9.43 -16.96
N GLU A 84 0.60 9.93 -18.17
CA GLU A 84 0.53 11.36 -18.46
C GLU A 84 -0.65 12.01 -17.72
N ASP A 85 -1.83 11.36 -17.67
CA ASP A 85 -2.99 11.85 -16.91
C ASP A 85 -2.68 11.93 -15.40
N PHE A 86 -1.87 11.00 -14.89
CA PHE A 86 -1.40 11.05 -13.49
C PHE A 86 -0.44 12.22 -13.25
N GLU A 87 0.54 12.43 -14.16
CA GLU A 87 1.50 13.53 -14.07
C GLU A 87 0.81 14.88 -14.18
N ASP A 88 -0.19 15.01 -15.04
CA ASP A 88 -1.04 16.20 -15.15
C ASP A 88 -1.86 16.43 -13.87
N LEU A 89 -2.44 15.37 -13.29
CA LEU A 89 -3.21 15.48 -12.06
C LEU A 89 -2.33 15.98 -10.91
N ILE A 90 -1.15 15.40 -10.71
CA ILE A 90 -0.26 15.80 -9.60
C ILE A 90 0.23 17.26 -9.77
N ALA A 91 0.55 17.66 -11.00
CA ALA A 91 0.90 19.05 -11.29
C ALA A 91 -0.25 20.01 -10.99
N ALA A 92 -1.50 19.64 -11.32
CA ALA A 92 -2.68 20.43 -11.05
C ALA A 92 -3.02 20.52 -9.55
N VAL A 93 -2.79 19.44 -8.79
CA VAL A 93 -2.91 19.40 -7.32
C VAL A 93 -1.90 20.35 -6.68
N HIS A 94 -0.63 20.25 -7.05
CA HIS A 94 0.44 21.10 -6.52
C HIS A 94 0.25 22.57 -6.88
N ALA A 95 -0.24 22.88 -8.09
CA ALA A 95 -0.53 24.27 -8.50
C ALA A 95 -1.59 24.95 -7.60
N ARG A 96 -2.40 24.18 -6.86
CA ARG A 96 -3.38 24.66 -5.89
C ARG A 96 -2.86 24.66 -4.45
N GLY A 97 -1.59 24.32 -4.23
CA GLY A 97 -0.99 24.19 -2.90
C GLY A 97 -1.46 22.96 -2.12
N MET A 98 -2.16 22.03 -2.77
CA MET A 98 -2.58 20.76 -2.20
C MET A 98 -1.50 19.69 -2.36
N LYS A 99 -1.65 18.57 -1.66
CA LYS A 99 -0.77 17.40 -1.67
C LYS A 99 -1.48 16.19 -2.25
N LEU A 100 -0.72 15.20 -2.72
CA LEU A 100 -1.22 13.93 -3.25
C LEU A 100 -0.45 12.75 -2.66
N ILE A 101 -1.18 11.83 -2.04
CA ILE A 101 -0.65 10.52 -1.63
C ILE A 101 -1.45 9.40 -2.27
N THR A 102 -0.90 8.22 -2.32
CA THR A 102 -1.58 7.03 -2.81
C THR A 102 -1.46 5.86 -1.84
N ASP A 103 -2.38 4.89 -1.99
CA ASP A 103 -2.24 3.58 -1.37
C ASP A 103 -1.05 2.82 -1.93
N LEU A 104 -0.37 2.09 -1.06
CA LEU A 104 0.68 1.17 -1.43
C LEU A 104 0.49 -0.15 -0.67
N ALA A 105 -0.10 -1.14 -1.35
CA ALA A 105 -0.25 -2.49 -0.83
C ALA A 105 1.08 -3.22 -1.00
N LEU A 106 1.81 -3.41 0.10
CA LEU A 106 3.13 -4.03 0.09
C LEU A 106 3.12 -5.48 0.58
N ASN A 107 2.05 -5.93 1.22
CA ASN A 107 1.95 -7.29 1.75
C ASN A 107 1.89 -8.35 0.65
N HIS A 108 1.20 -8.06 -0.43
CA HIS A 108 0.86 -9.01 -1.49
C HIS A 108 0.83 -8.34 -2.86
N THR A 109 0.74 -9.14 -3.90
CA THR A 109 0.41 -8.67 -5.26
C THR A 109 -0.81 -9.40 -5.78
N SER A 110 -1.35 -8.99 -6.94
CA SER A 110 -2.21 -9.88 -7.71
C SER A 110 -1.47 -11.16 -8.12
N MET A 111 -2.17 -12.28 -8.22
CA MET A 111 -1.63 -13.47 -8.87
C MET A 111 -1.29 -13.22 -10.34
N ASP A 112 -1.86 -12.17 -10.96
CA ASP A 112 -1.56 -11.78 -12.33
C ASP A 112 -0.28 -10.94 -12.45
N HIS A 113 0.34 -10.55 -11.33
CA HIS A 113 1.62 -9.83 -11.32
C HIS A 113 2.73 -10.67 -11.96
N HIS A 114 3.58 -10.05 -12.78
CA HIS A 114 4.63 -10.78 -13.48
C HIS A 114 5.61 -11.50 -12.53
N TRP A 115 5.86 -10.96 -11.33
CA TRP A 115 6.70 -11.63 -10.33
C TRP A 115 6.10 -12.98 -9.93
N PHE A 116 4.78 -13.05 -9.67
CA PHE A 116 4.13 -14.29 -9.31
C PHE A 116 4.11 -15.27 -10.50
N GLN A 117 3.82 -14.76 -11.69
CA GLN A 117 3.77 -15.57 -12.90
C GLN A 117 5.13 -16.18 -13.26
N GLU A 118 6.24 -15.50 -12.97
CA GLU A 118 7.59 -16.07 -13.14
C GLU A 118 7.98 -16.96 -11.96
N SER A 119 7.65 -16.57 -10.71
CA SER A 119 7.90 -17.37 -9.52
C SER A 119 7.30 -18.76 -9.60
N ARG A 120 6.04 -18.88 -10.07
CA ARG A 120 5.35 -20.16 -10.20
C ARG A 120 5.93 -21.09 -11.27
N LYS A 121 6.58 -20.53 -12.32
CA LYS A 121 7.16 -21.30 -13.43
C LYS A 121 8.59 -21.76 -13.16
N ASP A 122 9.37 -20.93 -12.46
CA ASP A 122 10.78 -21.20 -12.19
C ASP A 122 11.12 -20.95 -10.71
N PRO A 123 11.07 -22.00 -9.87
CA PRO A 123 11.43 -21.90 -8.45
C PRO A 123 12.86 -21.44 -8.17
N HIS A 124 13.75 -21.57 -9.15
CA HIS A 124 15.17 -21.20 -9.02
C HIS A 124 15.54 -19.96 -9.82
N GLY A 125 14.58 -19.35 -10.51
CA GLY A 125 14.74 -18.09 -11.23
C GLY A 125 14.80 -16.88 -10.30
N ARG A 126 15.00 -15.72 -10.90
CA ARG A 126 15.09 -14.43 -10.16
C ARG A 126 13.93 -14.21 -9.20
N TYR A 127 12.73 -14.57 -9.59
CA TYR A 127 11.50 -14.34 -8.81
C TYR A 127 11.06 -15.57 -8.02
N GLY A 128 11.84 -16.67 -8.08
CA GLY A 128 11.47 -17.97 -7.51
C GLY A 128 11.10 -17.93 -6.02
N ASP A 129 11.72 -17.04 -5.26
CA ASP A 129 11.54 -16.88 -3.82
C ASP A 129 10.94 -15.50 -3.42
N TYR A 130 10.22 -14.85 -4.34
CA TYR A 130 9.56 -13.57 -4.07
C TYR A 130 8.26 -13.70 -3.28
N TYR A 131 7.69 -14.91 -3.20
CA TYR A 131 6.45 -15.21 -2.50
C TYR A 131 6.66 -16.29 -1.46
N VAL A 132 5.74 -16.36 -0.50
CA VAL A 132 5.79 -17.38 0.56
C VAL A 132 5.25 -18.71 0.01
N TRP A 133 6.15 -19.62 -0.34
CA TRP A 133 5.85 -20.95 -0.84
C TRP A 133 6.08 -22.03 0.20
N GLY A 134 5.37 -23.16 0.10
CA GLY A 134 5.54 -24.30 0.99
C GLY A 134 4.96 -25.60 0.42
N ASP A 135 5.46 -26.72 0.93
CA ASP A 135 4.95 -28.06 0.57
C ASP A 135 3.84 -28.52 1.54
N ASP A 136 3.70 -27.87 2.69
CA ASP A 136 2.72 -28.18 3.73
C ASP A 136 1.73 -27.02 3.91
N PRO A 137 0.43 -27.20 3.58
CA PRO A 137 -0.59 -26.16 3.76
C PRO A 137 -1.02 -25.95 5.21
N HIS A 138 -0.44 -26.68 6.16
CA HIS A 138 -0.73 -26.55 7.59
C HIS A 138 0.32 -25.73 8.35
N ARG A 139 1.29 -25.14 7.66
CA ARG A 139 2.22 -24.17 8.27
C ARG A 139 1.47 -22.94 8.75
N TYR A 140 2.00 -22.30 9.78
CA TYR A 140 1.47 -21.08 10.39
C TYR A 140 0.01 -21.20 10.87
N PRO A 141 -0.35 -22.25 11.63
CA PRO A 141 -1.73 -22.50 12.05
C PRO A 141 -2.28 -21.43 13.00
N GLU A 142 -1.41 -20.63 13.63
CA GLU A 142 -1.77 -19.51 14.50
C GLU A 142 -2.20 -18.26 13.73
N ILE A 143 -1.89 -18.19 12.44
CA ILE A 143 -2.25 -17.05 11.60
C ILE A 143 -3.74 -17.13 11.24
N ARG A 144 -4.50 -16.16 11.72
CA ARG A 144 -5.95 -16.10 11.46
C ARG A 144 -6.24 -15.83 9.98
N ILE A 145 -7.32 -16.41 9.49
CA ILE A 145 -7.91 -16.03 8.20
C ILE A 145 -8.63 -14.70 8.36
N ILE A 146 -8.33 -13.73 7.49
CA ILE A 146 -8.93 -12.38 7.53
C ILE A 146 -10.35 -12.42 6.96
N PHE A 147 -10.54 -12.97 5.76
CA PHE A 147 -11.82 -13.01 5.06
C PHE A 147 -12.50 -14.36 5.20
N THR A 148 -13.01 -14.66 6.41
CA THR A 148 -13.62 -15.96 6.75
C THR A 148 -14.91 -16.26 6.00
N ASP A 149 -15.52 -15.30 5.35
CA ASP A 149 -16.68 -15.44 4.46
C ASP A 149 -16.28 -15.88 3.03
N ALA A 150 -15.04 -15.68 2.64
CA ALA A 150 -14.53 -16.00 1.31
C ALA A 150 -13.48 -17.13 1.34
N GLU A 151 -12.63 -17.18 2.36
CA GLU A 151 -11.50 -18.08 2.44
C GLU A 151 -11.61 -19.06 3.61
N THR A 152 -11.16 -20.29 3.41
CA THR A 152 -11.12 -21.36 4.43
C THR A 152 -9.70 -21.76 4.84
N SER A 153 -8.69 -21.22 4.15
CA SER A 153 -7.26 -21.45 4.39
C SER A 153 -6.47 -20.23 3.97
N ASN A 154 -5.32 -20.00 4.60
CA ASN A 154 -4.32 -19.04 4.13
C ASN A 154 -3.37 -19.66 3.08
N TRP A 155 -3.60 -20.88 2.65
CA TRP A 155 -2.79 -21.58 1.68
C TRP A 155 -3.62 -22.07 0.50
N SER A 156 -3.13 -21.85 -0.73
CA SER A 156 -3.72 -22.34 -1.97
C SER A 156 -2.68 -23.10 -2.80
N PHE A 157 -3.11 -24.23 -3.39
CA PHE A 157 -2.22 -25.03 -4.22
C PHE A 157 -2.07 -24.44 -5.62
N ASP A 158 -0.83 -24.33 -6.08
CA ASP A 158 -0.51 -23.92 -7.44
C ASP A 158 -0.07 -25.13 -8.28
N GLU A 159 -0.87 -25.47 -9.28
CA GLU A 159 -0.62 -26.64 -10.14
C GLU A 159 0.61 -26.46 -11.04
N VAL A 160 1.00 -25.22 -11.37
CA VAL A 160 2.16 -24.94 -12.23
C VAL A 160 3.45 -25.18 -11.48
N ARG A 161 3.52 -24.70 -10.24
CA ARG A 161 4.69 -24.88 -9.38
C ARG A 161 4.68 -26.24 -8.66
N GLY A 162 3.50 -26.80 -8.41
CA GLY A 162 3.32 -28.02 -7.61
C GLY A 162 3.55 -27.81 -6.11
N GLN A 163 3.39 -26.60 -5.64
CA GLN A 163 3.53 -26.19 -4.25
C GLN A 163 2.33 -25.35 -3.82
N TYR A 164 2.20 -25.12 -2.50
CA TYR A 164 1.26 -24.16 -1.95
C TYR A 164 1.91 -22.79 -1.84
N TYR A 165 1.14 -21.70 -2.09
CA TYR A 165 1.52 -20.34 -1.77
C TYR A 165 0.65 -19.81 -0.64
N PHE A 166 1.24 -18.97 0.20
CA PHE A 166 0.55 -18.31 1.28
C PHE A 166 -0.19 -17.06 0.77
N HIS A 167 -1.36 -16.77 1.32
CA HIS A 167 -2.12 -15.56 1.10
C HIS A 167 -2.84 -15.17 2.38
N ARG A 168 -2.61 -13.97 2.87
CA ARG A 168 -3.26 -13.45 4.07
C ARG A 168 -4.70 -13.03 3.81
N PHE A 169 -4.94 -12.56 2.59
CA PHE A 169 -6.21 -12.06 2.08
C PHE A 169 -6.84 -13.07 1.11
N TYR A 170 -7.31 -12.61 -0.04
CA TYR A 170 -7.88 -13.54 -1.04
C TYR A 170 -6.79 -14.42 -1.68
N LYS A 171 -7.19 -15.60 -2.11
CA LYS A 171 -6.27 -16.52 -2.84
C LYS A 171 -5.69 -15.92 -4.13
N GLU A 172 -6.33 -14.89 -4.67
CA GLU A 172 -5.82 -14.12 -5.80
C GLU A 172 -4.72 -13.12 -5.43
N GLN A 173 -4.38 -13.01 -4.13
CA GLN A 173 -3.43 -12.05 -3.56
C GLN A 173 -2.31 -12.78 -2.80
N PRO A 174 -1.37 -13.46 -3.52
CA PRO A 174 -0.25 -14.15 -2.89
C PRO A 174 0.66 -13.17 -2.12
N ASP A 175 1.05 -13.55 -0.91
CA ASP A 175 1.88 -12.74 -0.03
C ASP A 175 3.34 -12.75 -0.48
N LEU A 176 3.97 -11.57 -0.46
CA LEU A 176 5.39 -11.40 -0.75
C LEU A 176 6.25 -11.96 0.38
N ASN A 177 7.38 -12.55 0.02
CA ASN A 177 8.34 -13.10 0.96
C ASN A 177 9.34 -12.02 1.42
N TYR A 178 9.08 -11.39 2.54
CA TYR A 178 9.96 -10.36 3.11
C TYR A 178 11.24 -10.92 3.75
N ASP A 179 11.41 -12.23 3.85
CA ASP A 179 12.72 -12.83 4.17
C ASP A 179 13.70 -12.73 2.99
N ASN A 180 13.18 -12.45 1.79
CA ASN A 180 13.99 -12.21 0.61
C ASN A 180 14.40 -10.73 0.50
N PRO A 181 15.71 -10.39 0.58
CA PRO A 181 16.17 -9.01 0.49
C PRO A 181 15.87 -8.34 -0.86
N ASP A 182 15.73 -9.12 -1.94
CA ASP A 182 15.39 -8.56 -3.26
C ASP A 182 13.98 -7.99 -3.27
N VAL A 183 13.06 -8.52 -2.47
CA VAL A 183 11.71 -7.94 -2.27
C VAL A 183 11.81 -6.56 -1.62
N HIS A 184 12.69 -6.39 -0.63
CA HIS A 184 12.94 -5.08 -0.01
C HIS A 184 13.43 -4.05 -1.03
N GLU A 185 14.39 -4.44 -1.88
CA GLU A 185 14.95 -3.53 -2.89
C GLU A 185 13.92 -3.16 -3.97
N GLU A 186 13.05 -4.11 -4.38
CA GLU A 186 11.94 -3.79 -5.28
C GLU A 186 10.96 -2.81 -4.64
N VAL A 187 10.60 -2.99 -3.37
CA VAL A 187 9.71 -2.06 -2.65
C VAL A 187 10.32 -0.65 -2.59
N LEU A 188 11.61 -0.52 -2.23
CA LEU A 188 12.28 0.78 -2.23
C LEU A 188 12.29 1.41 -3.62
N SER A 189 12.55 0.62 -4.66
CA SER A 189 12.50 1.07 -6.05
C SER A 189 11.09 1.51 -6.51
N LEU A 190 10.03 0.88 -5.98
CA LEU A 190 8.64 1.33 -6.24
C LEU A 190 8.37 2.69 -5.60
N ILE A 191 8.86 2.89 -4.39
CA ILE A 191 8.75 4.19 -3.70
C ILE A 191 9.47 5.27 -4.48
N ASP A 192 10.73 5.03 -4.86
CA ASP A 192 11.51 5.99 -5.66
C ASP A 192 10.78 6.33 -6.97
N PHE A 193 10.24 5.32 -7.66
CA PHE A 193 9.50 5.53 -8.91
C PHE A 193 8.33 6.52 -8.78
N TRP A 194 7.53 6.40 -7.72
CA TRP A 194 6.37 7.27 -7.53
C TRP A 194 6.73 8.62 -6.91
N MET A 195 7.70 8.64 -6.00
CA MET A 195 8.21 9.89 -5.41
C MET A 195 8.87 10.77 -6.47
N ASP A 196 9.63 10.19 -7.40
CA ASP A 196 10.25 10.91 -8.53
C ASP A 196 9.21 11.49 -9.50
N LYS A 197 7.99 10.94 -9.52
CA LYS A 197 6.85 11.51 -10.24
C LYS A 197 6.14 12.62 -9.47
N GLY A 198 6.56 12.92 -8.25
CA GLY A 198 6.11 14.04 -7.46
C GLY A 198 5.06 13.71 -6.39
N LEU A 199 4.82 12.43 -6.07
CA LEU A 199 3.97 12.10 -4.91
C LEU A 199 4.52 12.73 -3.63
N ASP A 200 3.62 13.07 -2.70
CA ASP A 200 3.96 13.62 -1.39
C ASP A 200 4.03 12.54 -0.29
N GLY A 201 3.74 11.29 -0.64
CA GLY A 201 3.81 10.18 0.29
C GLY A 201 2.85 9.03 -0.01
N PHE A 202 2.71 8.14 0.98
CA PHE A 202 1.95 6.91 0.86
C PHE A 202 1.07 6.61 2.07
N ARG A 203 -0.06 5.97 1.81
CA ARG A 203 -0.78 5.18 2.81
C ARG A 203 -0.32 3.73 2.62
N LEU A 204 0.27 3.16 3.67
CA LEU A 204 0.76 1.78 3.68
C LEU A 204 -0.39 0.85 4.06
N ASP A 205 -0.87 0.11 3.06
CA ASP A 205 -1.93 -0.88 3.22
C ASP A 205 -1.40 -2.13 3.89
N ALA A 206 -2.22 -2.73 4.77
CA ALA A 206 -1.97 -4.05 5.36
C ALA A 206 -0.56 -4.24 5.96
N ILE A 207 0.08 -3.16 6.38
CA ILE A 207 1.49 -3.16 6.80
C ILE A 207 1.81 -4.07 8.00
N PRO A 208 0.87 -4.45 8.89
CA PRO A 208 1.15 -5.38 9.98
C PRO A 208 1.53 -6.80 9.57
N TYR A 209 1.27 -7.21 8.32
CA TYR A 209 1.20 -8.61 7.91
C TYR A 209 2.39 -9.10 7.07
N LEU A 210 3.51 -8.36 7.02
CA LEU A 210 4.61 -8.59 6.08
C LEU A 210 5.40 -9.89 6.30
N TYR A 211 5.32 -10.51 7.49
CA TYR A 211 6.09 -11.69 7.83
C TYR A 211 5.24 -12.78 8.47
N GLU A 212 5.56 -14.04 8.16
CA GLU A 212 5.01 -15.24 8.78
C GLU A 212 6.08 -15.91 9.62
N ARG A 213 5.70 -16.33 10.84
CA ARG A 213 6.58 -17.09 11.75
C ARG A 213 5.78 -18.19 12.42
N ASP A 214 6.39 -19.39 12.50
CA ASP A 214 5.80 -20.53 13.20
C ASP A 214 5.56 -20.17 14.69
N GLY A 215 4.38 -20.50 15.19
CA GLY A 215 3.99 -20.22 16.57
C GLY A 215 3.57 -18.78 16.87
N LEU A 216 3.53 -17.90 15.86
CA LEU A 216 3.14 -16.50 16.00
C LEU A 216 1.93 -16.15 15.09
N GLY A 217 1.18 -15.12 15.49
CA GLY A 217 -0.01 -14.68 14.74
C GLY A 217 0.28 -13.94 13.43
N GLY A 218 1.56 -13.69 13.09
CA GLY A 218 1.95 -13.02 11.86
C GLY A 218 1.47 -11.58 11.74
N GLU A 219 1.32 -10.87 12.88
CA GLU A 219 0.88 -9.47 12.91
C GLU A 219 1.86 -8.63 13.72
N SER A 220 2.30 -7.52 13.18
CA SER A 220 3.19 -6.55 13.85
C SER A 220 4.45 -7.19 14.42
N LEU A 221 5.03 -8.16 13.71
CA LEU A 221 6.25 -8.82 14.15
C LEU A 221 7.42 -7.82 14.21
N PRO A 222 8.45 -8.07 15.04
CA PRO A 222 9.63 -7.19 15.13
C PRO A 222 10.24 -6.90 13.76
N GLU A 223 10.32 -7.90 12.87
CA GLU A 223 10.88 -7.77 11.53
C GLU A 223 10.03 -6.82 10.66
N THR A 224 8.71 -6.80 10.84
CA THR A 224 7.83 -5.82 10.18
C THR A 224 8.19 -4.39 10.60
N LEU A 225 8.40 -4.18 11.90
CA LEU A 225 8.75 -2.86 12.43
C LEU A 225 10.15 -2.42 11.98
N GLU A 226 11.11 -3.34 11.91
CA GLU A 226 12.46 -3.11 11.37
C GLU A 226 12.42 -2.74 9.88
N PHE A 227 11.56 -3.40 9.11
CA PHE A 227 11.36 -3.04 7.69
C PHE A 227 10.78 -1.63 7.54
N ILE A 228 9.81 -1.25 8.39
CA ILE A 228 9.25 0.11 8.40
C ILE A 228 10.32 1.16 8.73
N GLU A 229 11.23 0.86 9.65
CA GLU A 229 12.39 1.73 9.95
C GLU A 229 13.31 1.87 8.72
N LYS A 230 13.62 0.76 8.05
CA LYS A 230 14.41 0.77 6.80
C LYS A 230 13.74 1.65 5.73
N LEU A 231 12.42 1.48 5.56
CA LEU A 231 11.62 2.25 4.63
C LEU A 231 11.65 3.75 4.98
N ARG A 232 11.43 4.08 6.26
CA ARG A 232 11.46 5.46 6.74
C ARG A 232 12.83 6.09 6.55
N ALA A 233 13.90 5.40 6.89
CA ALA A 233 15.27 5.89 6.72
C ALA A 233 15.59 6.17 5.23
N HIS A 234 15.09 5.33 4.31
CA HIS A 234 15.21 5.56 2.88
C HIS A 234 14.48 6.83 2.46
N MET A 235 13.23 6.99 2.89
CA MET A 235 12.43 8.17 2.54
C MET A 235 13.00 9.46 3.14
N ASP A 236 13.39 9.47 4.41
CA ASP A 236 13.99 10.66 5.05
C ASP A 236 15.27 11.11 4.35
N LYS A 237 16.04 10.16 3.82
CA LYS A 237 17.29 10.43 3.11
C LYS A 237 17.08 11.03 1.72
N HIS A 238 16.08 10.54 0.97
CA HIS A 238 15.89 10.89 -0.43
C HIS A 238 14.73 11.88 -0.65
N TYR A 239 13.72 11.85 0.23
CA TYR A 239 12.46 12.60 0.13
C TYR A 239 12.05 13.17 1.50
N PRO A 240 12.80 14.13 2.06
CA PRO A 240 12.67 14.57 3.48
C PRO A 240 11.31 15.18 3.84
N ASP A 241 10.53 15.62 2.85
CA ASP A 241 9.18 16.17 3.04
C ASP A 241 8.07 15.13 2.81
N ALA A 242 8.45 13.88 2.53
CA ALA A 242 7.50 12.82 2.26
C ALA A 242 6.74 12.38 3.53
N PHE A 243 5.55 11.84 3.29
CA PHE A 243 4.62 11.41 4.33
C PHE A 243 4.31 9.92 4.23
N MET A 244 4.17 9.27 5.38
CA MET A 244 3.65 7.89 5.48
C MET A 244 2.59 7.80 6.56
N VAL A 245 1.45 7.22 6.22
CA VAL A 245 0.42 6.78 7.16
C VAL A 245 0.23 5.28 7.07
N ALA A 246 0.23 4.57 8.20
CA ALA A 246 0.03 3.13 8.22
C ALA A 246 -1.41 2.76 8.51
N GLU A 247 -1.91 1.78 7.77
CA GLU A 247 -3.09 1.01 8.18
C GLU A 247 -2.65 -0.09 9.14
N ALA A 248 -2.66 0.23 10.43
CA ALA A 248 -2.36 -0.70 11.51
C ALA A 248 -3.58 -0.81 12.44
N ASN A 249 -4.50 -1.71 12.12
CA ASN A 249 -5.71 -1.95 12.91
C ASN A 249 -5.39 -2.85 14.10
N GLN A 250 -4.56 -2.34 15.00
CA GLN A 250 -4.11 -3.02 16.20
C GLN A 250 -4.67 -2.34 17.46
N PRO A 251 -4.67 -3.00 18.64
CA PRO A 251 -4.95 -2.34 19.90
C PRO A 251 -4.08 -1.08 20.09
N PRO A 252 -4.57 -0.03 20.77
CA PRO A 252 -3.84 1.25 20.87
C PRO A 252 -2.41 1.15 21.41
N ALA A 253 -2.13 0.18 22.27
CA ALA A 253 -0.76 -0.04 22.78
C ALA A 253 0.20 -0.53 21.70
N GLU A 254 -0.26 -1.44 20.84
CA GLU A 254 0.51 -1.99 19.71
C GLU A 254 0.59 -0.99 18.55
N THR A 255 -0.51 -0.25 18.27
CA THR A 255 -0.51 0.83 17.27
C THR A 255 0.57 1.87 17.55
N ARG A 256 0.91 2.11 18.83
CA ARG A 256 1.97 3.03 19.21
C ARG A 256 3.34 2.61 18.70
N GLU A 257 3.60 1.31 18.58
CA GLU A 257 4.88 0.78 18.09
C GLU A 257 5.20 1.24 16.66
N TYR A 258 4.16 1.55 15.86
CA TYR A 258 4.34 2.04 14.48
C TYR A 258 4.94 3.45 14.40
N PHE A 259 4.99 4.20 15.49
CA PHE A 259 5.68 5.49 15.52
C PHE A 259 7.18 5.34 15.83
N GLY A 260 7.57 4.26 16.54
CA GLY A 260 8.92 4.10 17.08
C GLY A 260 9.32 5.28 17.97
N ASP A 261 10.56 5.70 17.86
CA ASP A 261 11.09 6.95 18.43
C ASP A 261 10.95 8.14 17.43
N GLY A 262 10.02 8.04 16.48
CA GLY A 262 9.82 8.99 15.39
C GLY A 262 10.55 8.59 14.11
N ASP A 263 11.01 7.36 14.04
CA ASP A 263 11.80 6.75 12.96
C ASP A 263 11.03 5.69 12.14
N ARG A 264 9.71 5.54 12.40
CA ARG A 264 8.80 4.69 11.64
C ARG A 264 7.79 5.56 10.87
N VAL A 265 6.50 5.24 10.90
CA VAL A 265 5.52 6.05 10.16
C VAL A 265 5.23 7.38 10.84
N HIS A 266 4.75 8.34 10.07
CA HIS A 266 4.39 9.67 10.57
C HIS A 266 3.03 9.68 11.27
N MET A 267 2.07 8.88 10.77
CA MET A 267 0.73 8.73 11.31
C MET A 267 0.24 7.29 11.20
N VAL A 268 -0.75 6.96 12.00
CA VAL A 268 -1.55 5.73 11.92
C VAL A 268 -3.02 6.07 11.98
N PHE A 269 -3.87 5.24 11.37
CA PHE A 269 -5.32 5.39 11.49
C PHE A 269 -5.79 5.11 12.92
N ASN A 270 -6.63 5.98 13.45
CA ASN A 270 -7.23 5.78 14.76
C ASN A 270 -8.55 5.00 14.63
N PHE A 271 -8.45 3.69 14.34
CA PHE A 271 -9.63 2.82 14.21
C PHE A 271 -10.54 2.83 15.44
N PRO A 272 -10.04 2.90 16.71
CA PRO A 272 -10.92 2.98 17.88
C PRO A 272 -11.80 4.23 17.95
N LEU A 273 -11.44 5.30 17.24
CA LEU A 273 -12.23 6.52 17.17
C LEU A 273 -13.42 6.38 16.21
N MET A 274 -13.23 5.69 15.08
CA MET A 274 -14.20 5.61 13.98
C MET A 274 -15.60 5.13 14.42
N PRO A 275 -15.77 4.08 15.26
CA PRO A 275 -17.07 3.63 15.71
C PRO A 275 -17.74 4.56 16.74
N ARG A 276 -17.05 5.60 17.20
CA ARG A 276 -17.50 6.52 18.26
C ARG A 276 -17.92 7.89 17.73
N LEU A 277 -17.69 8.12 16.43
CA LEU A 277 -18.15 9.32 15.72
C LEU A 277 -19.49 9.07 15.04
#